data_cbb7ea3d79c64fc3fa9d3bf6d91588df
#
_entry.id   cbb7ea3d79c64fc3fa9d3bf6d91588df
#
_cell.length_a   1.000
_cell.length_b   1.000
_cell.length_c   1.000
_cell.angle_alpha   90.00
_cell.angle_beta   90.00
_cell.angle_gamma   90.00
#
_symmetry.space_group_name_H-M   'P 1'
#
loop_
_entity.id
_entity.type
_entity.pdbx_description
1 polymer ?
#
loop_
_entity_poly.entity_id
_entity_poly.type
_entity_poly.pdbx_seq_one_letter_code
_entity_poly.pdbx_strand_id
1 'polypeptide(L)'
;MNMIKVVQINAVYEYSSTGRTTMELDLALKREGHRSYVFCTNVHRPEDGIYCMGSAFSRKIHAFLSRLTGLQGYYSKNATRKMLRKLDEIQPNVVHLRNLHGNYIHVNMLLDYLVKQQIPTIITLHDCWLFTGHCCHYLEDHCDRWQYGCGKCPAKHKWNKSWFFDRSAKVYADRKARFEKLNALTVVGVSDWVTNECRRSFMKKNARIKRIYNWIDLNTFSPKARQLNERPRVLSVSQGWSRIKGLHDIIQIAKEHPDYDFVLVGENAEEVEIPANMTQLGMINDVTRLAEQYRMADVLLHLSYQETFGKVVAEALACGTPAIVYDVTALPELIGPNCGEVVALGDWKAAGTALEKLISNAAFNASENMNPCREYAISCFDKEALIKEWIELYKEMSV
;
A
#
# COMPACT_ATOMS: atom_id res chain seq x y z
N MET A 1 -18.23 23.89 13.23
CA MET A 1 -16.86 23.56 12.72
C MET A 1 -16.69 24.24 11.37
N ASN A 2 -15.54 24.87 11.12
CA ASN A 2 -15.29 25.49 9.82
C ASN A 2 -15.18 24.41 8.74
N MET A 3 -15.89 24.60 7.62
CA MET A 3 -15.80 23.73 6.44
C MET A 3 -14.42 23.87 5.81
N ILE A 4 -13.71 22.75 5.63
CA ILE A 4 -12.41 22.71 4.95
C ILE A 4 -12.54 22.17 3.53
N LYS A 5 -11.61 22.56 2.66
CA LYS A 5 -11.47 22.07 1.29
C LYS A 5 -10.20 21.22 1.19
N VAL A 6 -10.35 19.94 0.95
CA VAL A 6 -9.25 19.00 0.79
C VAL A 6 -9.16 18.55 -0.66
N VAL A 7 -7.97 18.55 -1.24
CA VAL A 7 -7.72 17.98 -2.56
C VAL A 7 -6.79 16.78 -2.43
N GLN A 8 -7.26 15.60 -2.83
CA GLN A 8 -6.45 14.39 -2.92
C GLN A 8 -5.92 14.22 -4.36
N ILE A 9 -4.64 13.88 -4.51
CA ILE A 9 -4.02 13.57 -5.81
C ILE A 9 -3.48 12.15 -5.75
N ASN A 10 -4.14 11.23 -6.49
CA ASN A 10 -3.77 9.82 -6.53
C ASN A 10 -3.88 9.28 -7.97
N ALA A 11 -3.07 8.29 -8.33
CA ALA A 11 -3.16 7.66 -9.63
C ALA A 11 -4.51 6.97 -9.87
N VAL A 12 -5.13 6.43 -8.83
CA VAL A 12 -6.34 5.60 -8.88
C VAL A 12 -7.41 6.09 -7.90
N TYR A 13 -8.68 5.82 -8.24
CA TYR A 13 -9.85 6.03 -7.39
C TYR A 13 -10.74 4.78 -7.51
N GLU A 14 -11.47 4.38 -6.46
CA GLU A 14 -12.39 3.22 -6.42
C GLU A 14 -11.71 1.83 -6.45
N TYR A 15 -10.71 1.62 -7.25
CA TYR A 15 -10.07 0.32 -7.44
C TYR A 15 -8.65 0.27 -6.87
N SER A 16 -8.12 -0.92 -6.66
CA SER A 16 -6.88 -1.21 -5.91
C SER A 16 -6.93 -0.77 -4.44
N SER A 17 -5.94 -1.16 -3.65
CA SER A 17 -5.86 -0.79 -2.23
C SER A 17 -5.84 0.73 -2.03
N THR A 18 -4.96 1.44 -2.76
CA THR A 18 -4.80 2.89 -2.62
C THR A 18 -5.97 3.68 -3.18
N GLY A 19 -6.63 3.19 -4.23
CA GLY A 19 -7.83 3.83 -4.79
C GLY A 19 -9.02 3.72 -3.86
N ARG A 20 -9.26 2.56 -3.26
CA ARG A 20 -10.34 2.37 -2.27
C ARG A 20 -10.15 3.27 -1.05
N THR A 21 -8.95 3.34 -0.50
CA THR A 21 -8.69 4.25 0.64
C THR A 21 -8.83 5.73 0.26
N THR A 22 -8.54 6.12 -1.00
CA THR A 22 -8.79 7.48 -1.48
C THR A 22 -10.28 7.79 -1.55
N MET A 23 -11.09 6.87 -2.11
CA MET A 23 -12.54 7.00 -2.20
C MET A 23 -13.20 7.04 -0.81
N GLU A 24 -12.82 6.13 0.08
CA GLU A 24 -13.40 6.05 1.43
C GLU A 24 -13.15 7.33 2.22
N LEU A 25 -11.96 7.91 2.10
CA LEU A 25 -11.61 9.18 2.75
C LEU A 25 -12.33 10.37 2.11
N ASP A 26 -12.50 10.39 0.78
CA ASP A 26 -13.31 11.38 0.07
C ASP A 26 -14.76 11.37 0.55
N LEU A 27 -15.38 10.19 0.61
CA LEU A 27 -16.75 10.03 1.09
C LEU A 27 -16.91 10.40 2.57
N ALA A 28 -15.93 10.08 3.41
CA ALA A 28 -15.95 10.42 4.82
C ALA A 28 -15.89 11.96 5.03
N LEU A 29 -15.01 12.66 4.31
CA LEU A 29 -14.93 14.11 4.33
C LEU A 29 -16.25 14.76 3.90
N LYS A 30 -16.88 14.26 2.84
CA LYS A 30 -18.19 14.76 2.36
C LYS A 30 -19.29 14.50 3.39
N ARG A 31 -19.30 13.34 4.05
CA ARG A 31 -20.27 13.01 5.13
C ARG A 31 -20.16 13.96 6.33
N GLU A 32 -18.95 14.40 6.67
CA GLU A 32 -18.71 15.39 7.75
C GLU A 32 -18.94 16.85 7.32
N GLY A 33 -19.47 17.09 6.11
CA GLY A 33 -19.78 18.44 5.62
C GLY A 33 -18.58 19.23 5.10
N HIS A 34 -17.46 18.55 4.84
CA HIS A 34 -16.28 19.14 4.21
C HIS A 34 -16.36 19.05 2.69
N ARG A 35 -15.60 19.87 1.97
CA ARG A 35 -15.46 19.77 0.52
C ARG A 35 -14.22 18.93 0.19
N SER A 36 -14.46 17.82 -0.48
CA SER A 36 -13.39 16.92 -0.94
C SER A 36 -13.36 16.84 -2.45
N TYR A 37 -12.15 16.92 -3.01
CA TYR A 37 -11.88 16.86 -4.43
C TYR A 37 -10.78 15.85 -4.70
N VAL A 38 -10.88 15.10 -5.80
CA VAL A 38 -9.88 14.09 -6.16
C VAL A 38 -9.42 14.28 -7.60
N PHE A 39 -8.10 14.28 -7.81
CA PHE A 39 -7.49 14.17 -9.14
C PHE A 39 -6.90 12.77 -9.31
N CYS A 40 -7.38 12.04 -10.33
CA CYS A 40 -6.98 10.66 -10.60
C CYS A 40 -6.87 10.39 -12.11
N THR A 41 -6.53 9.17 -12.51
CA THR A 41 -6.38 8.82 -13.93
C THR A 41 -7.64 8.25 -14.55
N ASN A 42 -8.51 7.65 -13.74
CA ASN A 42 -9.69 6.92 -14.17
C ASN A 42 -10.75 6.92 -13.09
N VAL A 43 -12.01 7.08 -13.49
CA VAL A 43 -13.20 6.84 -12.65
C VAL A 43 -14.19 6.02 -13.46
N HIS A 44 -14.89 5.09 -12.83
CA HIS A 44 -15.97 4.35 -13.48
C HIS A 44 -17.24 5.18 -13.57
N ARG A 45 -17.48 6.03 -12.58
CA ARG A 45 -18.64 6.94 -12.52
C ARG A 45 -18.16 8.36 -12.31
N PRO A 46 -18.43 9.28 -13.25
CA PRO A 46 -18.19 10.71 -13.03
C PRO A 46 -19.01 11.19 -11.82
N GLU A 47 -18.33 11.74 -10.83
CA GLU A 47 -18.95 12.35 -9.66
C GLU A 47 -18.45 13.79 -9.52
N ASP A 48 -19.26 14.66 -8.89
CA ASP A 48 -18.82 16.02 -8.59
C ASP A 48 -17.63 16.03 -7.65
N GLY A 49 -16.63 16.84 -8.00
CA GLY A 49 -15.36 16.89 -7.27
C GLY A 49 -14.31 15.85 -7.71
N ILE A 50 -14.62 14.93 -8.64
CA ILE A 50 -13.66 13.95 -9.15
C ILE A 50 -13.20 14.34 -10.56
N TYR A 51 -11.90 14.55 -10.74
CA TYR A 51 -11.29 15.03 -11.97
C TYR A 51 -10.32 14.02 -12.57
N CYS A 52 -10.57 13.62 -13.83
CA CYS A 52 -9.65 12.74 -14.56
C CYS A 52 -8.49 13.54 -15.19
N MET A 53 -7.27 13.07 -14.94
CA MET A 53 -6.04 13.67 -15.44
C MET A 53 -5.57 13.02 -16.73
N GLY A 54 -5.57 13.81 -17.80
CA GLY A 54 -5.08 13.39 -19.11
C GLY A 54 -5.90 12.24 -19.73
N SER A 55 -5.50 11.84 -20.93
CA SER A 55 -6.08 10.68 -21.63
C SER A 55 -5.21 9.43 -21.46
N ALA A 56 -5.76 8.25 -21.75
CA ALA A 56 -4.99 7.01 -21.79
C ALA A 56 -3.80 7.10 -22.76
N PHE A 57 -3.99 7.77 -23.91
CA PHE A 57 -2.93 7.99 -24.88
C PHE A 57 -1.81 8.87 -24.31
N SER A 58 -2.14 9.99 -23.65
CA SER A 58 -1.13 10.86 -23.03
C SER A 58 -0.33 10.16 -21.94
N ARG A 59 -0.95 9.25 -21.18
CA ARG A 59 -0.26 8.42 -20.19
C ARG A 59 0.69 7.39 -20.83
N LYS A 60 0.29 6.79 -21.96
CA LYS A 60 1.19 5.90 -22.74
C LYS A 60 2.41 6.66 -23.26
N ILE A 61 2.24 7.88 -23.77
CA ILE A 61 3.36 8.74 -24.18
C ILE A 61 4.26 9.06 -22.99
N HIS A 62 3.70 9.45 -21.85
CA HIS A 62 4.47 9.70 -20.64
C HIS A 62 5.29 8.46 -20.24
N ALA A 63 4.67 7.29 -20.21
CA ALA A 63 5.33 6.03 -19.87
C ALA A 63 6.47 5.70 -20.85
N PHE A 64 6.23 5.88 -22.15
CA PHE A 64 7.26 5.68 -23.18
C PHE A 64 8.45 6.63 -22.98
N LEU A 65 8.19 7.93 -22.84
CA LEU A 65 9.24 8.92 -22.63
C LEU A 65 9.99 8.71 -21.32
N SER A 66 9.30 8.31 -20.24
CA SER A 66 9.95 7.96 -18.97
C SER A 66 10.91 6.79 -19.11
N ARG A 67 10.51 5.75 -19.85
CA ARG A 67 11.38 4.59 -20.14
C ARG A 67 12.56 4.94 -21.01
N LEU A 68 12.35 5.78 -22.03
CA LEU A 68 13.39 6.22 -22.96
C LEU A 68 14.46 7.07 -22.25
N THR A 69 14.04 8.01 -21.41
CA THR A 69 14.91 9.06 -20.84
C THR A 69 15.34 8.80 -19.40
N GLY A 70 14.68 7.88 -18.67
CA GLY A 70 14.86 7.67 -17.23
C GLY A 70 14.26 8.77 -16.34
N LEU A 71 13.48 9.70 -16.91
CA LEU A 71 12.89 10.84 -16.21
C LEU A 71 11.43 10.57 -15.83
N GLN A 72 11.21 9.90 -14.72
CA GLN A 72 9.87 9.61 -14.22
C GLN A 72 9.23 10.81 -13.53
N GLY A 73 7.95 11.07 -13.88
CA GLY A 73 7.21 12.20 -13.32
C GLY A 73 7.59 13.56 -13.90
N TYR A 74 8.23 13.60 -15.12
CA TYR A 74 8.63 14.83 -15.80
C TYR A 74 7.79 15.16 -17.04
N TYR A 75 6.80 14.33 -17.33
CA TYR A 75 5.92 14.51 -18.49
C TYR A 75 4.50 14.85 -18.08
N SER A 76 3.51 14.77 -18.97
CA SER A 76 2.11 15.18 -18.72
C SER A 76 1.94 16.65 -18.32
N LYS A 77 2.80 17.55 -18.82
CA LYS A 77 2.80 18.98 -18.49
C LYS A 77 1.43 19.64 -18.70
N ASN A 78 0.72 19.32 -19.79
CA ASN A 78 -0.57 19.94 -20.10
C ASN A 78 -1.66 19.49 -19.13
N ALA A 79 -1.71 18.19 -18.78
CA ALA A 79 -2.64 17.68 -17.77
C ALA A 79 -2.37 18.33 -16.41
N THR A 80 -1.10 18.46 -16.03
CA THR A 80 -0.70 19.12 -14.80
C THR A 80 -1.09 20.59 -14.79
N ARG A 81 -0.85 21.37 -15.88
CA ARG A 81 -1.29 22.78 -15.96
C ARG A 81 -2.82 22.94 -15.80
N LYS A 82 -3.60 22.02 -16.40
CA LYS A 82 -5.08 22.03 -16.21
C LYS A 82 -5.47 21.78 -14.77
N MET A 83 -4.82 20.81 -14.11
CA MET A 83 -5.03 20.53 -12.69
C MET A 83 -4.66 21.75 -11.83
N LEU A 84 -3.49 22.39 -12.05
CA LEU A 84 -3.05 23.53 -11.27
C LEU A 84 -4.03 24.72 -11.40
N ARG A 85 -4.55 25.00 -12.59
CA ARG A 85 -5.63 26.00 -12.76
C ARG A 85 -6.88 25.64 -11.95
N LYS A 86 -7.23 24.34 -11.90
CA LYS A 86 -8.37 23.90 -11.10
C LYS A 86 -8.10 24.03 -9.60
N LEU A 87 -6.85 23.84 -9.15
CA LEU A 87 -6.46 24.16 -7.78
C LEU A 87 -6.60 25.66 -7.47
N ASP A 88 -6.27 26.55 -8.41
CA ASP A 88 -6.49 28.00 -8.26
C ASP A 88 -7.99 28.35 -8.11
N GLU A 89 -8.91 27.63 -8.80
CA GLU A 89 -10.35 27.81 -8.64
C GLU A 89 -10.89 27.25 -7.31
N ILE A 90 -10.39 26.08 -6.89
CA ILE A 90 -10.81 25.38 -5.67
C ILE A 90 -10.33 26.14 -4.42
N GLN A 91 -9.12 26.69 -4.45
CA GLN A 91 -8.44 27.28 -3.28
C GLN A 91 -8.47 26.31 -2.08
N PRO A 92 -7.73 25.15 -2.18
CA PRO A 92 -7.76 24.15 -1.13
C PRO A 92 -7.06 24.61 0.13
N ASN A 93 -7.59 24.22 1.29
CA ASN A 93 -6.92 24.39 2.58
C ASN A 93 -5.75 23.40 2.74
N VAL A 94 -5.90 22.19 2.17
CA VAL A 94 -4.88 21.13 2.23
C VAL A 94 -4.84 20.38 0.91
N VAL A 95 -3.63 20.06 0.43
CA VAL A 95 -3.41 19.14 -0.69
C VAL A 95 -2.76 17.86 -0.16
N HIS A 96 -3.40 16.74 -0.44
CA HIS A 96 -2.94 15.41 -0.03
C HIS A 96 -2.40 14.63 -1.24
N LEU A 97 -1.10 14.41 -1.26
CA LEU A 97 -0.38 13.65 -2.28
C LEU A 97 -0.29 12.18 -1.88
N ARG A 98 -0.67 11.30 -2.80
CA ARG A 98 -0.60 9.85 -2.60
C ARG A 98 0.30 9.22 -3.68
N ASN A 99 -0.17 8.28 -4.50
CA ASN A 99 0.64 7.71 -5.57
C ASN A 99 0.77 8.65 -6.78
N LEU A 100 1.97 9.21 -6.98
CA LEU A 100 2.27 10.12 -8.09
C LEU A 100 3.01 9.44 -9.27
N HIS A 101 3.36 8.18 -9.16
CA HIS A 101 4.18 7.45 -10.15
C HIS A 101 3.40 6.78 -11.30
N GLY A 102 2.12 7.07 -11.47
CA GLY A 102 1.24 6.48 -12.50
C GLY A 102 1.36 7.08 -13.91
N ASN A 103 2.43 7.79 -14.26
CA ASN A 103 2.66 8.43 -15.58
C ASN A 103 1.55 9.42 -16.00
N TYR A 104 0.98 10.17 -15.08
CA TYR A 104 -0.15 11.07 -15.33
C TYR A 104 0.10 12.52 -14.94
N ILE A 105 1.13 12.80 -14.18
CA ILE A 105 1.42 14.11 -13.57
C ILE A 105 2.90 14.50 -13.75
N HIS A 106 3.17 15.79 -13.89
CA HIS A 106 4.52 16.34 -13.82
C HIS A 106 4.81 16.76 -12.38
N VAL A 107 5.52 15.90 -11.64
CA VAL A 107 5.72 16.04 -10.20
C VAL A 107 6.40 17.34 -9.80
N ASN A 108 7.47 17.72 -10.51
CA ASN A 108 8.20 18.96 -10.20
C ASN A 108 7.33 20.21 -10.36
N MET A 109 6.47 20.26 -11.40
CA MET A 109 5.53 21.39 -11.58
C MET A 109 4.52 21.49 -10.45
N LEU A 110 4.00 20.34 -9.99
CA LEU A 110 3.11 20.29 -8.82
C LEU A 110 3.82 20.80 -7.57
N LEU A 111 5.01 20.28 -7.27
CA LEU A 111 5.76 20.69 -6.08
C LEU A 111 6.16 22.17 -6.13
N ASP A 112 6.62 22.68 -7.28
CA ASP A 112 6.93 24.10 -7.48
C ASP A 112 5.68 24.99 -7.23
N TYR A 113 4.50 24.56 -7.66
CA TYR A 113 3.24 25.23 -7.41
C TYR A 113 2.88 25.25 -5.91
N LEU A 114 2.95 24.10 -5.23
CA LEU A 114 2.66 23.99 -3.80
C LEU A 114 3.60 24.87 -2.96
N VAL A 115 4.88 24.91 -3.30
CA VAL A 115 5.87 25.82 -2.68
C VAL A 115 5.47 27.27 -2.92
N LYS A 116 5.16 27.66 -4.15
CA LYS A 116 4.81 29.04 -4.50
C LYS A 116 3.52 29.52 -3.80
N GLN A 117 2.52 28.67 -3.73
CA GLN A 117 1.22 28.99 -3.12
C GLN A 117 1.20 28.75 -1.61
N GLN A 118 2.26 28.20 -1.03
CA GLN A 118 2.39 27.86 0.39
C GLN A 118 1.22 27.03 0.94
N ILE A 119 0.71 26.11 0.09
CA ILE A 119 -0.44 25.28 0.46
C ILE A 119 0.03 24.17 1.42
N PRO A 120 -0.62 24.01 2.59
CA PRO A 120 -0.37 22.88 3.48
C PRO A 120 -0.49 21.55 2.74
N THR A 121 0.57 20.74 2.83
CA THR A 121 0.70 19.52 2.03
C THR A 121 0.85 18.31 2.94
N ILE A 122 0.02 17.30 2.70
CA ILE A 122 0.14 15.99 3.30
C ILE A 122 0.61 14.99 2.24
N ILE A 123 1.45 14.05 2.62
CA ILE A 123 1.89 12.94 1.78
C ILE A 123 1.59 11.63 2.48
N THR A 124 0.90 10.70 1.80
CA THR A 124 0.88 9.30 2.24
C THR A 124 1.93 8.49 1.49
N LEU A 125 2.79 7.82 2.22
CA LEU A 125 3.77 6.90 1.67
C LEU A 125 3.18 5.49 1.60
N HIS A 126 2.72 5.12 0.40
CA HIS A 126 2.32 3.74 0.08
C HIS A 126 3.50 2.90 -0.44
N ASP A 127 4.60 3.54 -0.76
CA ASP A 127 5.88 2.99 -1.19
C ASP A 127 7.01 4.02 -0.97
N CYS A 128 8.22 3.68 -1.39
CA CYS A 128 9.40 4.52 -1.18
C CYS A 128 9.69 5.51 -2.33
N TRP A 129 8.86 5.54 -3.38
CA TRP A 129 9.17 6.27 -4.61
C TRP A 129 9.40 7.77 -4.43
N LEU A 130 8.68 8.42 -3.51
CA LEU A 130 8.75 9.87 -3.34
C LEU A 130 10.08 10.34 -2.72
N PHE A 131 10.72 9.52 -1.90
CA PHE A 131 12.01 9.85 -1.30
C PHE A 131 13.20 9.14 -1.96
N THR A 132 12.97 8.35 -3.00
CA THR A 132 14.02 7.75 -3.84
C THR A 132 14.14 8.49 -5.18
N GLY A 133 15.17 8.17 -5.95
CA GLY A 133 15.34 8.70 -7.31
C GLY A 133 14.68 7.86 -8.41
N HIS A 134 14.21 6.64 -8.09
CA HIS A 134 13.71 5.73 -9.11
C HIS A 134 12.74 4.68 -8.57
N CYS A 135 13.14 3.91 -7.57
CA CYS A 135 12.48 2.69 -7.13
C CYS A 135 11.35 2.93 -6.12
N CYS A 136 10.32 2.05 -6.16
CA CYS A 136 9.29 1.98 -5.14
C CYS A 136 9.73 1.17 -3.92
N HIS A 137 10.63 0.19 -4.13
CA HIS A 137 11.28 -0.63 -3.13
C HIS A 137 12.75 -0.84 -3.52
N TYR A 138 13.62 -1.05 -2.55
CA TYR A 138 15.08 -1.12 -2.74
C TYR A 138 15.75 -2.28 -1.99
N LEU A 139 14.98 -3.04 -1.20
CA LEU A 139 15.51 -4.10 -0.36
C LEU A 139 16.12 -5.25 -1.17
N GLU A 140 15.45 -5.69 -2.22
CA GLU A 140 15.94 -6.74 -3.12
C GLU A 140 17.32 -6.41 -3.73
N ASP A 141 17.57 -5.12 -3.94
CA ASP A 141 18.85 -4.63 -4.50
C ASP A 141 19.84 -4.21 -3.40
N HIS A 142 19.53 -4.42 -2.13
CA HIS A 142 20.33 -4.00 -0.96
C HIS A 142 20.86 -2.57 -1.08
N CYS A 143 20.02 -1.66 -1.59
CA CYS A 143 20.42 -0.29 -1.91
C CYS A 143 20.06 0.68 -0.80
N ASP A 144 21.06 1.37 -0.27
CA ASP A 144 20.93 2.40 0.76
C ASP A 144 21.18 3.84 0.26
N ARG A 145 21.51 4.00 -1.04
CA ARG A 145 21.91 5.29 -1.65
C ARG A 145 20.86 6.39 -1.49
N TRP A 146 19.59 6.04 -1.44
CA TRP A 146 18.50 7.00 -1.24
C TRP A 146 18.61 7.82 0.05
N GLN A 147 19.40 7.39 1.01
CA GLN A 147 19.66 8.13 2.25
C GLN A 147 20.59 9.33 2.01
N TYR A 148 21.54 9.21 1.11
CA TYR A 148 22.61 10.19 0.88
C TYR A 148 22.53 10.89 -0.47
N GLY A 149 22.05 10.19 -1.49
CA GLY A 149 21.90 10.65 -2.87
C GLY A 149 21.87 9.49 -3.86
N CYS A 150 20.77 9.34 -4.57
CA CYS A 150 20.64 8.31 -5.61
C CYS A 150 21.63 8.53 -6.76
N GLY A 151 21.88 7.47 -7.53
CA GLY A 151 22.80 7.41 -8.68
C GLY A 151 23.34 6.01 -8.86
N LYS A 152 23.75 5.62 -10.07
CA LYS A 152 24.16 4.26 -10.43
C LYS A 152 23.13 3.22 -9.91
N CYS A 153 21.85 3.44 -10.28
CA CYS A 153 20.72 2.74 -9.72
C CYS A 153 20.71 1.24 -10.10
N PRO A 154 20.81 0.29 -9.13
CA PRO A 154 20.76 -1.13 -9.44
C PRO A 154 19.36 -1.54 -9.95
N ALA A 155 18.31 -0.86 -9.50
CA ALA A 155 16.93 -1.11 -9.89
C ALA A 155 16.50 -0.39 -11.20
N LYS A 156 17.44 0.15 -12.00
CA LYS A 156 17.13 0.93 -13.21
C LYS A 156 16.18 0.21 -14.18
N HIS A 157 16.28 -1.11 -14.27
CA HIS A 157 15.47 -1.94 -15.17
C HIS A 157 14.26 -2.59 -14.50
N LYS A 158 14.05 -2.34 -13.20
CA LYS A 158 12.91 -2.84 -12.41
C LYS A 158 11.85 -1.75 -12.24
N TRP A 159 10.65 -2.12 -11.79
CA TRP A 159 9.55 -1.21 -11.46
C TRP A 159 9.19 -0.28 -12.63
N ASN A 160 9.53 0.96 -12.51
CA ASN A 160 9.33 1.98 -13.55
C ASN A 160 10.51 2.00 -14.54
N LYS A 161 10.77 0.93 -15.24
CA LYS A 161 11.95 0.68 -16.09
C LYS A 161 12.46 1.91 -16.84
N SER A 162 13.78 2.15 -16.78
CA SER A 162 14.50 2.99 -17.76
C SER A 162 15.28 2.10 -18.73
N TRP A 163 15.16 2.37 -20.01
CA TRP A 163 15.81 1.51 -21.02
C TRP A 163 17.30 1.85 -21.19
N PHE A 164 17.64 3.12 -21.18
CA PHE A 164 18.98 3.58 -21.53
C PHE A 164 19.66 4.37 -20.40
N PHE A 165 19.02 5.39 -19.86
CA PHE A 165 19.64 6.37 -19.00
C PHE A 165 19.31 6.15 -17.52
N ASP A 166 20.33 6.14 -16.67
CA ASP A 166 20.12 6.33 -15.25
C ASP A 166 20.05 7.82 -14.92
N ARG A 167 18.87 8.28 -14.56
CA ARG A 167 18.60 9.65 -14.10
C ARG A 167 18.23 9.73 -12.62
N SER A 168 18.45 8.63 -11.89
CA SER A 168 18.06 8.55 -10.47
C SER A 168 18.70 9.67 -9.62
N ALA A 169 19.96 10.04 -9.87
CA ALA A 169 20.60 11.14 -9.18
C ALA A 169 19.88 12.48 -9.43
N LYS A 170 19.53 12.77 -10.68
CA LYS A 170 18.82 14.00 -11.04
C LYS A 170 17.41 14.03 -10.43
N VAL A 171 16.66 12.93 -10.56
CA VAL A 171 15.29 12.84 -10.05
C VAL A 171 15.29 13.00 -8.52
N TYR A 172 16.24 12.38 -7.83
CA TYR A 172 16.44 12.52 -6.38
C TYR A 172 16.72 13.97 -6.00
N ALA A 173 17.73 14.60 -6.64
CA ALA A 173 18.12 15.97 -6.34
C ALA A 173 16.98 16.98 -6.59
N ASP A 174 16.25 16.81 -7.70
CA ASP A 174 15.14 17.69 -8.07
C ASP A 174 13.97 17.58 -7.07
N ARG A 175 13.67 16.36 -6.58
CA ARG A 175 12.66 16.14 -5.54
C ARG A 175 13.09 16.72 -4.21
N LYS A 176 14.30 16.36 -3.75
CA LYS A 176 14.87 16.86 -2.50
C LYS A 176 14.80 18.39 -2.42
N ALA A 177 15.30 19.08 -3.45
CA ALA A 177 15.32 20.54 -3.50
C ALA A 177 13.92 21.20 -3.39
N ARG A 178 12.86 20.50 -3.81
CA ARG A 178 11.48 20.99 -3.73
C ARG A 178 10.81 20.62 -2.41
N PHE A 179 10.96 19.40 -1.96
CA PHE A 179 10.44 18.99 -0.66
C PHE A 179 11.02 19.81 0.48
N GLU A 180 12.32 20.15 0.42
CA GLU A 180 12.96 21.00 1.43
C GLU A 180 12.43 22.45 1.45
N LYS A 181 11.67 22.87 0.44
CA LYS A 181 11.04 24.21 0.37
C LYS A 181 9.56 24.23 0.79
N LEU A 182 8.95 23.07 1.03
CA LEU A 182 7.56 23.01 1.50
C LEU A 182 7.52 23.37 2.99
N ASN A 183 6.91 24.50 3.34
CA ASN A 183 6.91 25.02 4.71
C ASN A 183 5.96 24.24 5.64
N ALA A 184 4.79 23.82 5.15
CA ALA A 184 3.80 23.08 5.93
C ALA A 184 3.64 21.67 5.33
N LEU A 185 4.59 20.79 5.64
CA LEU A 185 4.64 19.42 5.13
C LEU A 185 4.44 18.40 6.26
N THR A 186 3.41 17.57 6.13
CA THR A 186 3.25 16.35 6.93
C THR A 186 3.39 15.12 6.05
N VAL A 187 4.24 14.18 6.45
CA VAL A 187 4.39 12.89 5.78
C VAL A 187 3.84 11.79 6.67
N VAL A 188 2.93 11.01 6.12
CA VAL A 188 2.27 9.90 6.81
C VAL A 188 2.73 8.58 6.19
N GLY A 189 3.43 7.76 6.96
CA GLY A 189 3.72 6.38 6.61
C GLY A 189 2.54 5.47 6.95
N VAL A 190 2.25 4.51 6.09
CA VAL A 190 1.19 3.52 6.31
C VAL A 190 1.62 2.37 7.23
N SER A 191 2.84 2.39 7.75
CA SER A 191 3.45 1.43 8.67
C SER A 191 4.58 2.10 9.45
N ASP A 192 5.00 1.52 10.55
CA ASP A 192 6.18 2.00 11.29
C ASP A 192 7.45 1.85 10.46
N TRP A 193 7.55 0.76 9.69
CA TRP A 193 8.68 0.55 8.78
C TRP A 193 8.85 1.71 7.78
N VAL A 194 7.85 2.01 6.94
CA VAL A 194 7.99 3.09 5.94
C VAL A 194 8.11 4.47 6.57
N THR A 195 7.52 4.67 7.76
CA THR A 195 7.66 5.89 8.56
C THR A 195 9.11 6.07 9.01
N ASN A 196 9.76 5.02 9.49
CA ASN A 196 11.17 5.03 9.89
C ASN A 196 12.09 5.22 8.69
N GLU A 197 11.79 4.60 7.54
CA GLU A 197 12.52 4.84 6.31
C GLU A 197 12.41 6.32 5.86
N CYS A 198 11.23 6.91 5.97
CA CYS A 198 11.04 8.34 5.72
C CYS A 198 11.92 9.21 6.66
N ARG A 199 12.00 8.86 7.94
CA ARG A 199 12.89 9.55 8.92
C ARG A 199 14.38 9.44 8.59
N ARG A 200 14.79 8.42 7.83
CA ARG A 200 16.16 8.25 7.33
C ARG A 200 16.41 8.99 6.01
N SER A 201 15.36 9.48 5.35
CA SER A 201 15.43 10.18 4.05
C SER A 201 15.64 11.70 4.21
N PHE A 202 15.78 12.39 3.07
CA PHE A 202 15.84 13.86 3.04
C PHE A 202 14.57 14.54 3.58
N MET A 203 13.45 13.85 3.62
CA MET A 203 12.16 14.42 4.07
C MET A 203 12.17 14.79 5.56
N LYS A 204 13.04 14.16 6.37
CA LYS A 204 13.16 14.46 7.81
C LYS A 204 13.50 15.92 8.12
N LYS A 205 14.04 16.67 7.16
CA LYS A 205 14.59 17.99 7.40
C LYS A 205 13.53 19.04 7.75
N ASN A 206 12.34 18.95 7.13
CA ASN A 206 11.29 19.94 7.26
C ASN A 206 9.87 19.32 7.35
N ALA A 207 9.74 18.01 7.29
CA ALA A 207 8.46 17.35 7.40
C ALA A 207 8.15 16.93 8.85
N ARG A 208 6.90 17.14 9.28
CA ARG A 208 6.34 16.41 10.40
C ARG A 208 6.04 14.97 9.92
N ILE A 209 6.60 13.97 10.57
CA ILE A 209 6.46 12.57 10.14
C ILE A 209 5.61 11.83 11.17
N LYS A 210 4.50 11.26 10.71
CA LYS A 210 3.53 10.47 11.49
C LYS A 210 3.36 9.08 10.88
N ARG A 211 2.81 8.15 11.65
CA ARG A 211 2.26 6.90 11.16
C ARG A 211 0.74 6.95 11.31
N ILE A 212 0.01 6.58 10.25
CA ILE A 212 -1.40 6.19 10.29
C ILE A 212 -1.51 4.92 9.44
N TYR A 213 -1.88 3.80 10.05
CA TYR A 213 -2.03 2.53 9.35
C TYR A 213 -3.06 2.61 8.23
N ASN A 214 -2.93 1.74 7.24
CA ASN A 214 -4.05 1.45 6.37
C ASN A 214 -5.15 0.75 7.17
N TRP A 215 -6.39 1.17 6.97
CA TRP A 215 -7.53 0.61 7.68
C TRP A 215 -8.13 -0.61 6.99
N ILE A 216 -8.88 -1.38 7.78
CA ILE A 216 -9.68 -2.52 7.33
C ILE A 216 -11.15 -2.22 7.62
N ASP A 217 -12.03 -2.57 6.67
CA ASP A 217 -13.47 -2.57 6.90
C ASP A 217 -13.85 -3.77 7.77
N LEU A 218 -13.94 -3.54 9.08
CA LEU A 218 -14.21 -4.57 10.08
C LEU A 218 -15.63 -5.16 9.99
N ASN A 219 -16.55 -4.54 9.24
CA ASN A 219 -17.87 -5.10 8.98
C ASN A 219 -17.80 -6.17 7.90
N THR A 220 -17.03 -5.91 6.84
CA THR A 220 -16.81 -6.88 5.76
C THR A 220 -15.87 -8.00 6.21
N PHE A 221 -14.71 -7.64 6.80
CA PHE A 221 -13.73 -8.57 7.34
C PHE A 221 -14.01 -8.79 8.82
N SER A 222 -14.79 -9.81 9.12
CA SER A 222 -15.19 -10.18 10.49
C SER A 222 -15.28 -11.69 10.63
N PRO A 223 -15.06 -12.26 11.81
CA PRO A 223 -15.25 -13.67 12.05
C PRO A 223 -16.72 -14.09 11.78
N LYS A 224 -16.94 -15.34 11.42
CA LYS A 224 -18.25 -16.00 11.36
C LYS A 224 -18.10 -17.44 11.82
N ALA A 225 -19.17 -17.99 12.36
CA ALA A 225 -19.22 -19.43 12.65
C ALA A 225 -18.86 -20.22 11.40
N ARG A 226 -17.95 -21.15 11.53
CA ARG A 226 -17.56 -22.04 10.43
C ARG A 226 -17.53 -23.49 10.92
N GLN A 227 -17.73 -24.41 9.99
CA GLN A 227 -17.42 -25.81 10.24
C GLN A 227 -15.90 -25.99 10.25
N LEU A 228 -15.41 -26.86 11.12
CA LEU A 228 -13.99 -27.23 11.12
C LEU A 228 -13.66 -27.93 9.79
N ASN A 229 -12.52 -27.59 9.23
CA ASN A 229 -12.03 -28.27 8.03
C ASN A 229 -11.63 -29.71 8.38
N GLU A 230 -11.95 -30.68 7.52
CA GLU A 230 -11.48 -32.06 7.66
C GLU A 230 -9.95 -32.14 7.56
N ARG A 231 -9.38 -31.29 6.69
CA ARG A 231 -7.94 -31.12 6.50
C ARG A 231 -7.59 -29.64 6.79
N PRO A 232 -6.46 -29.37 7.44
CA PRO A 232 -6.04 -27.99 7.69
C PRO A 232 -5.98 -27.18 6.38
N ARG A 233 -6.60 -26.00 6.39
CA ARG A 233 -6.68 -25.12 5.23
C ARG A 233 -5.77 -23.91 5.38
N VAL A 234 -4.75 -23.85 4.54
CA VAL A 234 -3.73 -22.78 4.51
C VAL A 234 -4.03 -21.84 3.35
N LEU A 235 -4.28 -20.57 3.65
CA LEU A 235 -4.59 -19.55 2.64
C LEU A 235 -3.36 -18.69 2.34
N SER A 236 -3.17 -18.36 1.09
CA SER A 236 -2.23 -17.32 0.66
C SER A 236 -2.89 -16.39 -0.34
N VAL A 237 -2.70 -15.08 -0.18
CA VAL A 237 -3.37 -14.05 -1.01
C VAL A 237 -2.37 -13.06 -1.57
N SER A 238 -2.40 -12.87 -2.89
CA SER A 238 -1.62 -11.84 -3.60
C SER A 238 -2.36 -11.41 -4.88
N GLN A 239 -2.10 -10.21 -5.39
CA GLN A 239 -2.59 -9.83 -6.71
C GLN A 239 -1.85 -10.55 -7.84
N GLY A 240 -0.55 -10.75 -7.66
CA GLY A 240 0.30 -11.44 -8.63
C GLY A 240 1.36 -12.23 -7.91
N TRP A 241 1.37 -13.53 -8.13
CA TRP A 241 2.30 -14.46 -7.52
C TRP A 241 3.64 -14.44 -8.24
N SER A 242 4.71 -14.29 -7.47
CA SER A 242 6.09 -14.30 -7.94
C SER A 242 7.02 -14.69 -6.78
N ARG A 243 8.31 -14.86 -7.06
CA ARG A 243 9.31 -15.10 -6.02
C ARG A 243 9.27 -14.06 -4.90
N ILE A 244 9.12 -12.77 -5.24
CA ILE A 244 9.05 -11.69 -4.22
C ILE A 244 7.83 -11.82 -3.32
N LYS A 245 6.76 -12.45 -3.79
CA LYS A 245 5.55 -12.74 -3.00
C LYS A 245 5.59 -14.09 -2.30
N GLY A 246 6.76 -14.75 -2.28
CA GLY A 246 7.00 -15.98 -1.53
C GLY A 246 6.41 -17.24 -2.16
N LEU A 247 5.99 -17.19 -3.44
CA LEU A 247 5.35 -18.33 -4.10
C LEU A 247 6.17 -19.61 -4.00
N HIS A 248 7.48 -19.54 -4.23
CA HIS A 248 8.36 -20.71 -4.20
C HIS A 248 8.43 -21.32 -2.80
N ASP A 249 8.50 -20.50 -1.76
CA ASP A 249 8.56 -20.95 -0.38
C ASP A 249 7.26 -21.61 0.05
N ILE A 250 6.12 -21.02 -0.34
CA ILE A 250 4.79 -21.60 -0.11
C ILE A 250 4.65 -22.97 -0.77
N ILE A 251 5.16 -23.12 -2.02
CA ILE A 251 5.18 -24.39 -2.74
C ILE A 251 6.03 -25.45 -2.03
N GLN A 252 7.21 -25.07 -1.47
CA GLN A 252 8.03 -26.02 -0.72
C GLN A 252 7.30 -26.49 0.56
N ILE A 253 6.68 -25.59 1.29
CA ILE A 253 5.87 -25.92 2.49
C ILE A 253 4.71 -26.85 2.09
N ALA A 254 4.02 -26.58 1.01
CA ALA A 254 2.91 -27.43 0.55
C ALA A 254 3.35 -28.86 0.21
N LYS A 255 4.55 -29.03 -0.39
CA LYS A 255 5.12 -30.35 -0.69
C LYS A 255 5.48 -31.14 0.58
N GLU A 256 5.91 -30.46 1.65
CA GLU A 256 6.24 -31.10 2.93
C GLU A 256 4.98 -31.43 3.78
N HIS A 257 3.82 -30.82 3.47
CA HIS A 257 2.56 -31.02 4.18
C HIS A 257 1.45 -31.55 3.25
N PRO A 258 1.57 -32.78 2.72
CA PRO A 258 0.60 -33.33 1.76
C PRO A 258 -0.81 -33.51 2.33
N ASP A 259 -0.94 -33.57 3.66
CA ASP A 259 -2.22 -33.70 4.37
C ASP A 259 -2.94 -32.37 4.62
N TYR A 260 -2.36 -31.23 4.21
CA TYR A 260 -2.98 -29.91 4.30
C TYR A 260 -3.47 -29.44 2.95
N ASP A 261 -4.53 -28.63 2.93
CA ASP A 261 -5.08 -28.01 1.73
C ASP A 261 -4.58 -26.57 1.60
N PHE A 262 -3.75 -26.31 0.61
CA PHE A 262 -3.25 -24.97 0.31
C PHE A 262 -4.13 -24.28 -0.72
N VAL A 263 -4.48 -23.03 -0.46
CA VAL A 263 -5.32 -22.22 -1.36
C VAL A 263 -4.60 -20.93 -1.72
N LEU A 264 -4.35 -20.73 -3.01
CA LEU A 264 -3.80 -19.50 -3.56
C LEU A 264 -4.89 -18.63 -4.16
N VAL A 265 -4.99 -17.38 -3.71
CA VAL A 265 -5.82 -16.35 -4.34
C VAL A 265 -4.91 -15.36 -5.06
N GLY A 266 -5.16 -15.15 -6.36
CA GLY A 266 -4.38 -14.29 -7.24
C GLY A 266 -3.89 -14.99 -8.49
N GLU A 267 -3.28 -14.21 -9.39
CA GLU A 267 -2.77 -14.72 -10.66
C GLU A 267 -1.26 -15.05 -10.56
N ASN A 268 -0.82 -16.09 -11.24
CA ASN A 268 0.61 -16.37 -11.35
C ASN A 268 1.24 -15.43 -12.37
N ALA A 269 2.32 -14.77 -11.96
CA ALA A 269 3.18 -14.01 -12.85
C ALA A 269 4.31 -14.86 -13.45
N GLU A 270 4.50 -16.08 -12.94
CA GLU A 270 5.55 -17.03 -13.33
C GLU A 270 4.90 -18.40 -13.56
N GLU A 271 5.39 -19.15 -14.53
CA GLU A 271 5.01 -20.55 -14.72
C GLU A 271 5.71 -21.41 -13.66
N VAL A 272 4.94 -22.03 -12.79
CA VAL A 272 5.43 -22.92 -11.72
C VAL A 272 4.53 -24.15 -11.63
N GLU A 273 5.14 -25.26 -11.30
CA GLU A 273 4.41 -26.50 -11.00
C GLU A 273 3.71 -26.39 -9.64
N ILE A 274 2.40 -26.55 -9.64
CA ILE A 274 1.55 -26.47 -8.46
C ILE A 274 1.37 -27.88 -7.87
N PRO A 275 1.69 -28.14 -6.58
CA PRO A 275 1.46 -29.41 -5.91
C PRO A 275 -0.02 -29.82 -5.91
N ALA A 276 -0.28 -31.14 -5.87
CA ALA A 276 -1.66 -31.70 -5.95
C ALA A 276 -2.57 -31.24 -4.80
N ASN A 277 -2.01 -30.91 -3.64
CA ASN A 277 -2.73 -30.36 -2.47
C ASN A 277 -2.84 -28.84 -2.47
N MET A 278 -2.53 -28.18 -3.60
CA MET A 278 -2.64 -26.73 -3.74
C MET A 278 -3.64 -26.35 -4.82
N THR A 279 -4.63 -25.54 -4.46
CA THR A 279 -5.68 -25.05 -5.38
C THR A 279 -5.48 -23.56 -5.64
N GLN A 280 -5.51 -23.15 -6.90
CA GLN A 280 -5.46 -21.74 -7.31
C GLN A 280 -6.84 -21.24 -7.71
N LEU A 281 -7.35 -20.21 -7.03
CA LEU A 281 -8.68 -19.64 -7.27
C LEU A 281 -8.69 -18.46 -8.26
N GLY A 282 -7.50 -18.02 -8.75
CA GLY A 282 -7.39 -16.79 -9.53
C GLY A 282 -7.71 -15.52 -8.72
N MET A 283 -7.98 -14.41 -9.43
CA MET A 283 -8.29 -13.13 -8.79
C MET A 283 -9.71 -13.11 -8.22
N ILE A 284 -9.83 -12.76 -6.95
CA ILE A 284 -11.11 -12.50 -6.29
C ILE A 284 -11.28 -10.99 -6.10
N ASN A 285 -12.08 -10.35 -6.94
CA ASN A 285 -12.34 -8.90 -6.88
C ASN A 285 -13.47 -8.55 -5.90
N ASP A 286 -14.36 -9.47 -5.61
CA ASP A 286 -15.44 -9.31 -4.63
C ASP A 286 -14.86 -9.45 -3.22
N VAL A 287 -14.92 -8.36 -2.46
CA VAL A 287 -14.38 -8.30 -1.09
C VAL A 287 -15.11 -9.23 -0.13
N THR A 288 -16.39 -9.49 -0.35
CA THR A 288 -17.18 -10.42 0.48
C THR A 288 -16.71 -11.86 0.28
N ARG A 289 -16.52 -12.26 -0.98
CA ARG A 289 -15.96 -13.56 -1.33
C ARG A 289 -14.51 -13.72 -0.85
N LEU A 290 -13.72 -12.65 -0.88
CA LEU A 290 -12.37 -12.67 -0.34
C LEU A 290 -12.39 -12.85 1.19
N ALA A 291 -13.28 -12.15 1.90
CA ALA A 291 -13.46 -12.31 3.34
C ALA A 291 -13.89 -13.74 3.73
N GLU A 292 -14.67 -14.42 2.88
CA GLU A 292 -15.02 -15.83 3.06
C GLU A 292 -13.80 -16.73 2.99
N GLN A 293 -12.83 -16.46 2.08
CA GLN A 293 -11.60 -17.26 2.03
C GLN A 293 -10.77 -17.13 3.30
N TYR A 294 -10.65 -15.91 3.85
CA TYR A 294 -9.99 -15.71 5.14
C TYR A 294 -10.71 -16.50 6.26
N ARG A 295 -12.03 -16.40 6.37
CA ARG A 295 -12.82 -17.11 7.38
C ARG A 295 -12.70 -18.63 7.31
N MET A 296 -12.57 -19.17 6.10
CA MET A 296 -12.44 -20.62 5.87
C MET A 296 -11.03 -21.13 6.16
N ALA A 297 -10.03 -20.26 6.23
CA ALA A 297 -8.65 -20.64 6.45
C ALA A 297 -8.36 -20.86 7.96
N ASP A 298 -7.53 -21.84 8.27
CA ASP A 298 -6.99 -22.05 9.60
C ASP A 298 -5.80 -21.14 9.87
N VAL A 299 -4.99 -20.86 8.82
CA VAL A 299 -3.82 -19.97 8.88
C VAL A 299 -3.68 -19.22 7.55
N LEU A 300 -3.33 -17.93 7.61
CA LEU A 300 -2.80 -17.19 6.47
C LEU A 300 -1.27 -17.38 6.42
N LEU A 301 -0.75 -17.88 5.31
CA LEU A 301 0.68 -17.95 5.04
C LEU A 301 1.08 -16.83 4.07
N HIS A 302 1.74 -15.78 4.58
CA HIS A 302 2.10 -14.59 3.80
C HIS A 302 3.61 -14.35 3.83
N LEU A 303 4.35 -15.08 2.99
CA LEU A 303 5.80 -15.10 2.94
C LEU A 303 6.39 -14.09 1.92
N SER A 304 5.81 -12.90 1.86
CA SER A 304 6.32 -11.83 0.99
C SER A 304 7.69 -11.32 1.46
N TYR A 305 8.61 -11.11 0.53
CA TYR A 305 9.96 -10.59 0.79
C TYR A 305 9.99 -9.07 0.97
N GLN A 306 8.89 -8.39 0.68
CA GLN A 306 8.74 -6.95 0.94
C GLN A 306 7.28 -6.51 0.90
N GLU A 307 6.88 -5.75 1.90
CA GLU A 307 5.57 -5.11 2.00
C GLU A 307 5.71 -3.73 2.62
N THR A 308 4.95 -2.76 2.12
CA THR A 308 4.90 -1.45 2.78
C THR A 308 3.90 -1.44 3.94
N PHE A 309 2.90 -2.32 3.89
CA PHE A 309 1.95 -2.56 4.97
C PHE A 309 1.61 -4.04 5.11
N GLY A 310 1.09 -4.69 4.06
CA GLY A 310 0.61 -6.08 4.14
C GLY A 310 -0.89 -6.16 4.46
N LYS A 311 -1.72 -5.47 3.67
CA LYS A 311 -3.17 -5.38 3.92
C LYS A 311 -3.84 -6.74 4.06
N VAL A 312 -3.39 -7.76 3.32
CA VAL A 312 -3.92 -9.12 3.39
C VAL A 312 -3.75 -9.77 4.77
N VAL A 313 -2.67 -9.43 5.48
CA VAL A 313 -2.44 -9.89 6.86
C VAL A 313 -3.48 -9.27 7.80
N ALA A 314 -3.65 -7.96 7.74
CA ALA A 314 -4.63 -7.24 8.56
C ALA A 314 -6.08 -7.70 8.26
N GLU A 315 -6.41 -8.01 7.01
CA GLU A 315 -7.70 -8.59 6.59
C GLU A 315 -7.92 -9.99 7.19
N ALA A 316 -6.89 -10.84 7.20
CA ALA A 316 -6.97 -12.17 7.81
C ALA A 316 -7.19 -12.06 9.32
N LEU A 317 -6.39 -11.25 10.01
CA LEU A 317 -6.55 -11.02 11.45
C LEU A 317 -7.93 -10.46 11.78
N ALA A 318 -8.45 -9.56 10.97
CA ALA A 318 -9.82 -9.02 11.12
C ALA A 318 -10.90 -10.11 10.99
N CYS A 319 -10.65 -11.15 10.19
CA CYS A 319 -11.51 -12.34 10.08
C CYS A 319 -11.28 -13.38 11.19
N GLY A 320 -10.33 -13.14 12.10
CA GLY A 320 -9.99 -14.06 13.19
C GLY A 320 -8.96 -15.13 12.77
N THR A 321 -8.35 -15.02 11.62
CA THR A 321 -7.40 -15.99 11.06
C THR A 321 -5.97 -15.56 11.41
N PRO A 322 -5.18 -16.39 12.14
CA PRO A 322 -3.79 -16.09 12.45
C PRO A 322 -2.92 -16.12 11.20
N ALA A 323 -1.78 -15.42 11.25
CA ALA A 323 -0.90 -15.31 10.10
C ALA A 323 0.55 -15.72 10.43
N ILE A 324 1.24 -16.29 9.44
CA ILE A 324 2.69 -16.49 9.45
C ILE A 324 3.30 -15.56 8.41
N VAL A 325 4.29 -14.78 8.84
CA VAL A 325 4.96 -13.80 8.00
C VAL A 325 6.48 -13.87 8.15
N TYR A 326 7.20 -13.37 7.17
CA TYR A 326 8.64 -13.16 7.30
C TYR A 326 8.96 -11.91 8.13
N ASP A 327 10.08 -11.97 8.87
CA ASP A 327 10.67 -10.82 9.59
C ASP A 327 11.31 -9.86 8.57
N VAL A 328 10.45 -9.12 7.87
CA VAL A 328 10.88 -8.16 6.86
C VAL A 328 9.89 -7.01 6.71
N THR A 329 10.41 -5.81 6.56
CA THR A 329 9.63 -4.57 6.32
C THR A 329 8.50 -4.37 7.34
N ALA A 330 7.28 -4.11 6.87
CA ALA A 330 6.13 -3.85 7.72
C ALA A 330 5.43 -5.12 8.26
N LEU A 331 5.84 -6.32 7.84
CA LEU A 331 5.10 -7.53 8.19
C LEU A 331 5.12 -7.87 9.68
N PRO A 332 6.27 -7.79 10.40
CA PRO A 332 6.32 -8.09 11.82
C PRO A 332 5.40 -7.22 12.68
N GLU A 333 5.24 -5.95 12.31
CA GLU A 333 4.43 -5.01 13.08
C GLU A 333 2.91 -5.27 13.00
N LEU A 334 2.49 -6.13 12.05
CA LEU A 334 1.09 -6.54 11.91
C LEU A 334 0.73 -7.74 12.79
N ILE A 335 1.71 -8.48 13.30
CA ILE A 335 1.47 -9.67 14.11
C ILE A 335 1.44 -9.26 15.59
N GLY A 336 0.23 -9.14 16.12
CA GLY A 336 0.02 -8.88 17.53
C GLY A 336 0.26 -10.12 18.41
N PRO A 337 0.24 -9.95 19.75
CA PRO A 337 0.35 -11.08 20.67
C PRO A 337 -0.70 -12.16 20.37
N ASN A 338 -0.27 -13.40 20.23
CA ASN A 338 -1.13 -14.55 19.92
C ASN A 338 -1.90 -14.41 18.58
N CYS A 339 -1.39 -13.64 17.61
CA CYS A 339 -2.03 -13.45 16.31
C CYS A 339 -1.34 -14.21 15.18
N GLY A 340 -0.28 -14.93 15.48
CA GLY A 340 0.51 -15.66 14.47
C GLY A 340 1.98 -15.75 14.84
N GLU A 341 2.81 -16.01 13.83
CA GLU A 341 4.25 -16.19 14.00
C GLU A 341 5.04 -15.34 13.00
N VAL A 342 6.17 -14.81 13.45
CA VAL A 342 7.15 -14.11 12.63
C VAL A 342 8.39 -14.97 12.52
N VAL A 343 8.81 -15.30 11.30
CA VAL A 343 9.96 -16.19 11.05
C VAL A 343 11.03 -15.45 10.22
N ALA A 344 12.27 -15.91 10.32
CA ALA A 344 13.38 -15.27 9.60
C ALA A 344 13.14 -15.25 8.08
N LEU A 345 13.54 -14.16 7.43
CA LEU A 345 13.35 -13.98 5.99
C LEU A 345 13.98 -15.14 5.20
N GLY A 346 13.17 -15.81 4.38
CA GLY A 346 13.56 -16.92 3.53
C GLY A 346 13.67 -18.27 4.25
N ASP A 347 13.42 -18.33 5.56
CA ASP A 347 13.37 -19.58 6.33
C ASP A 347 11.99 -20.23 6.22
N TRP A 348 11.71 -20.79 5.04
CA TRP A 348 10.43 -21.47 4.80
C TRP A 348 10.26 -22.73 5.65
N LYS A 349 11.35 -23.36 6.16
CA LYS A 349 11.27 -24.51 7.07
C LYS A 349 10.76 -24.08 8.44
N ALA A 350 11.27 -22.96 8.98
CA ALA A 350 10.74 -22.40 10.21
C ALA A 350 9.26 -21.97 10.02
N ALA A 351 8.88 -21.48 8.84
CA ALA A 351 7.48 -21.18 8.53
C ALA A 351 6.60 -22.44 8.51
N GLY A 352 7.10 -23.58 7.99
CA GLY A 352 6.42 -24.88 8.06
C GLY A 352 6.22 -25.36 9.50
N THR A 353 7.25 -25.28 10.34
CA THR A 353 7.16 -25.62 11.76
C THR A 353 6.18 -24.71 12.52
N ALA A 354 6.19 -23.40 12.20
CA ALA A 354 5.22 -22.44 12.75
C ALA A 354 3.78 -22.78 12.33
N LEU A 355 3.59 -23.24 11.10
CA LEU A 355 2.30 -23.68 10.57
C LEU A 355 1.75 -24.88 11.36
N GLU A 356 2.58 -25.92 11.57
CA GLU A 356 2.20 -27.09 12.39
C GLU A 356 1.80 -26.68 13.81
N LYS A 357 2.57 -25.79 14.43
CA LYS A 357 2.31 -25.28 15.78
C LYS A 357 0.96 -24.53 15.85
N LEU A 358 0.66 -23.64 14.89
CA LEU A 358 -0.60 -22.89 14.87
C LEU A 358 -1.81 -23.80 14.65
N ILE A 359 -1.70 -24.77 13.74
CA ILE A 359 -2.76 -25.72 13.43
C ILE A 359 -3.05 -26.63 14.64
N SER A 360 -2.02 -27.09 15.35
CA SER A 360 -2.20 -27.93 16.55
C SER A 360 -2.71 -27.17 17.78
N ASN A 361 -2.66 -25.84 17.78
CA ASN A 361 -3.04 -25.03 18.92
C ASN A 361 -4.56 -24.77 18.92
N ALA A 362 -5.28 -25.47 19.79
CA ALA A 362 -6.74 -25.34 19.96
C ALA A 362 -7.23 -23.91 20.31
N ALA A 363 -6.36 -23.04 20.81
CA ALA A 363 -6.74 -21.65 21.16
C ALA A 363 -7.15 -20.80 19.93
N PHE A 364 -6.61 -21.09 18.74
CA PHE A 364 -7.03 -20.45 17.50
C PHE A 364 -8.35 -20.99 16.94
N ASN A 365 -8.76 -22.17 17.41
CA ASN A 365 -10.04 -22.79 17.03
C ASN A 365 -11.20 -22.39 17.97
N ALA A 366 -10.95 -21.55 18.98
CA ALA A 366 -11.92 -21.17 19.99
C ALA A 366 -12.80 -20.00 19.53
N SER A 367 -14.00 -19.99 20.09
CA SER A 367 -15.19 -19.16 19.86
C SER A 367 -15.00 -17.76 19.28
N GLU A 368 -15.97 -17.34 18.47
CA GLU A 368 -16.14 -16.00 17.84
C GLU A 368 -15.96 -14.83 18.82
N ASN A 369 -16.15 -15.02 20.13
CA ASN A 369 -16.28 -13.96 21.11
C ASN A 369 -14.97 -13.52 21.81
N MET A 370 -13.85 -14.23 21.63
CA MET A 370 -12.54 -13.86 22.22
C MET A 370 -11.38 -14.28 21.30
N ASN A 371 -11.41 -13.87 20.05
CA ASN A 371 -10.34 -14.17 19.09
C ASN A 371 -9.26 -13.08 19.16
N PRO A 372 -8.02 -13.39 19.59
CA PRO A 372 -6.96 -12.41 19.76
C PRO A 372 -6.61 -11.68 18.46
N CYS A 373 -6.69 -12.35 17.31
CA CYS A 373 -6.45 -11.72 16.00
C CYS A 373 -7.48 -10.63 15.72
N ARG A 374 -8.76 -10.92 15.99
CA ARG A 374 -9.84 -9.95 15.81
C ARG A 374 -9.70 -8.74 16.74
N GLU A 375 -9.42 -8.97 18.01
CA GLU A 375 -9.22 -7.90 18.99
C GLU A 375 -8.06 -6.98 18.59
N TYR A 376 -6.95 -7.58 18.17
CA TYR A 376 -5.80 -6.82 17.68
C TYR A 376 -6.14 -6.03 16.43
N ALA A 377 -6.84 -6.63 15.46
CA ALA A 377 -7.26 -5.93 14.25
C ALA A 377 -8.19 -4.75 14.55
N ILE A 378 -9.12 -4.89 15.51
CA ILE A 378 -9.99 -3.78 15.96
C ILE A 378 -9.15 -2.66 16.57
N SER A 379 -8.20 -2.98 17.43
CA SER A 379 -7.37 -1.98 18.12
C SER A 379 -6.45 -1.18 17.20
N CYS A 380 -6.00 -1.80 16.09
CA CYS A 380 -4.96 -1.22 15.23
C CYS A 380 -5.47 -0.74 13.87
N PHE A 381 -6.50 -1.38 13.32
CA PHE A 381 -6.86 -1.23 11.90
C PHE A 381 -8.32 -0.81 11.68
N ASP A 382 -9.02 -0.40 12.73
CA ASP A 382 -10.42 0.04 12.62
C ASP A 382 -10.57 1.21 11.66
N LYS A 383 -11.42 1.02 10.66
CA LYS A 383 -11.65 1.99 9.58
C LYS A 383 -12.17 3.33 10.09
N GLU A 384 -13.15 3.30 10.96
CA GLU A 384 -13.80 4.54 11.42
C GLU A 384 -12.85 5.35 12.32
N ALA A 385 -12.10 4.67 13.19
CA ALA A 385 -11.10 5.30 14.04
C ALA A 385 -9.97 5.95 13.21
N LEU A 386 -9.40 5.22 12.24
CA LEU A 386 -8.30 5.73 11.42
C LEU A 386 -8.75 6.82 10.43
N ILE A 387 -9.95 6.74 9.87
CA ILE A 387 -10.53 7.82 9.04
C ILE A 387 -10.73 9.08 9.89
N LYS A 388 -11.20 8.94 11.13
CA LYS A 388 -11.32 10.08 12.05
C LYS A 388 -9.97 10.73 12.33
N GLU A 389 -8.91 9.94 12.55
CA GLU A 389 -7.54 10.46 12.72
C GLU A 389 -7.07 11.26 11.49
N TRP A 390 -7.41 10.79 10.27
CA TRP A 390 -7.14 11.52 9.03
C TRP A 390 -7.89 12.85 8.96
N ILE A 391 -9.17 12.87 9.33
CA ILE A 391 -9.98 14.08 9.29
C ILE A 391 -9.47 15.12 10.30
N GLU A 392 -9.09 14.68 11.50
CA GLU A 392 -8.45 15.57 12.48
C GLU A 392 -7.11 16.13 11.96
N LEU A 393 -6.29 15.30 11.28
CA LEU A 393 -5.06 15.77 10.65
C LEU A 393 -5.33 16.85 9.58
N TYR A 394 -6.37 16.70 8.76
CA TYR A 394 -6.74 17.74 7.79
C TYR A 394 -7.19 19.03 8.47
N LYS A 395 -7.96 18.94 9.54
CA LYS A 395 -8.38 20.11 10.33
C LYS A 395 -7.18 20.82 10.93
N GLU A 396 -6.25 20.08 11.53
CA GLU A 396 -5.01 20.60 12.07
C GLU A 396 -4.16 21.34 11.03
N MET A 397 -4.03 20.78 9.83
CA MET A 397 -3.23 21.35 8.74
C MET A 397 -3.91 22.54 8.04
N SER A 398 -5.20 22.75 8.25
CA SER A 398 -5.97 23.82 7.60
C SER A 398 -6.04 25.14 8.41
N VAL A 399 -5.43 25.16 9.57
CA VAL A 399 -5.27 26.36 10.44
C VAL A 399 -3.98 27.05 10.09
#